data_4b9e421b1a218a38de512fff94323a13
#
_entry.id   4b9e421b1a218a38de512fff94323a13
#
_cell.length_a   1.000
_cell.length_b   1.000
_cell.length_c   1.000
_cell.angle_alpha   90.00
_cell.angle_beta   90.00
_cell.angle_gamma   90.00
#
_symmetry.space_group_name_H-M   'P 1'
#
loop_
_entity.id
_entity.type
_entity.pdbx_description
1 polymer ?
#
loop_
_entity_poly.entity_id
_entity_poly.type
_entity_poly.pdbx_seq_one_letter_code
_entity_poly.pdbx_strand_id
1 'polypeptide(L)'
;EFRRVLFRSVVAENMPTGENPWSREKYQRHCALNGLEGVPDDAVVMISDVDEIPDMGKAHMLNNRTTTCHMHMFEYSFKYTFTGEPWFGTVLTKCLEFKTLGPNFFRDNRWRFQYIPLAGWHLSSFGDAEMIHKKLKTYAHAKDPGREHQTLENVQRFISEGVHHTGGKLIGTPKETVMPPRLSCMDKYYC
;
A
#
# COMPACT_ATOMS: atom_id res chain seq x y z
N GLU A 1 -7.54 -13.52 25.60
CA GLU A 1 -6.97 -12.28 26.23
C GLU A 1 -6.63 -11.30 25.10
N PHE A 2 -7.50 -10.27 24.91
CA PHE A 2 -7.21 -9.20 23.96
C PHE A 2 -6.04 -8.39 24.51
N ARG A 3 -4.83 -8.62 24.01
CA ARG A 3 -3.71 -7.72 24.24
C ARG A 3 -4.07 -6.37 23.62
N ARG A 4 -4.09 -5.31 24.43
CA ARG A 4 -4.23 -3.94 23.94
C ARG A 4 -3.16 -3.71 22.89
N VAL A 5 -3.58 -3.45 21.64
CA VAL A 5 -2.67 -2.97 20.61
C VAL A 5 -2.21 -1.58 21.03
N LEU A 6 -0.97 -1.46 21.46
CA LEU A 6 -0.34 -0.18 21.71
C LEU A 6 0.08 0.40 20.37
N PHE A 7 -0.64 1.38 19.88
CA PHE A 7 -0.18 2.17 18.74
C PHE A 7 1.04 2.98 19.16
N ARG A 8 2.16 2.74 18.49
CA ARG A 8 3.36 3.57 18.62
C ARG A 8 3.47 4.41 17.37
N SER A 9 3.48 5.73 17.52
CA SER A 9 3.81 6.64 16.45
C SER A 9 5.31 6.89 16.46
N VAL A 10 5.96 6.70 15.32
CA VAL A 10 7.35 7.09 15.10
C VAL A 10 7.34 8.37 14.29
N VAL A 11 7.87 9.44 14.86
CA VAL A 11 8.03 10.72 14.15
C VAL A 11 9.34 10.67 13.37
N ALA A 12 9.26 10.89 12.07
CA ALA A 12 10.45 11.03 11.24
C ALA A 12 10.96 12.48 11.37
N GLU A 13 11.91 12.66 12.28
CA GLU A 13 12.61 13.95 12.47
C GLU A 13 13.71 14.13 11.41
N ASN A 14 14.13 15.37 11.19
CA ASN A 14 15.25 15.70 10.29
C ASN A 14 15.05 15.16 8.85
N MET A 15 13.85 15.32 8.32
CA MET A 15 13.53 14.89 6.95
C MET A 15 14.52 15.48 5.96
N PRO A 16 15.02 14.68 4.98
CA PRO A 16 15.92 15.18 3.96
C PRO A 16 15.34 16.39 3.23
N THR A 17 16.16 17.44 3.13
CA THR A 17 15.85 18.62 2.32
C THR A 17 16.38 18.37 0.91
N GLY A 18 15.55 18.50 -0.10
CA GLY A 18 15.96 18.28 -1.48
C GLY A 18 14.76 18.06 -2.40
N GLU A 19 15.01 18.12 -3.69
CA GLU A 19 13.96 18.02 -4.71
C GLU A 19 13.51 16.59 -5.00
N ASN A 20 14.29 15.59 -4.57
CA ASN A 20 13.97 14.19 -4.82
C ASN A 20 12.93 13.66 -3.80
N PRO A 21 11.66 13.48 -4.20
CA PRO A 21 10.61 13.00 -3.30
C PRO A 21 10.88 11.58 -2.77
N TRP A 22 11.60 10.74 -3.53
CA TRP A 22 11.96 9.39 -3.11
C TRP A 22 12.92 9.36 -1.92
N SER A 23 13.80 10.36 -1.78
CA SER A 23 14.68 10.46 -0.61
C SER A 23 13.87 10.61 0.68
N ARG A 24 12.80 11.39 0.64
CA ARG A 24 11.92 11.63 1.79
C ARG A 24 11.11 10.38 2.13
N GLU A 25 10.55 9.71 1.13
CA GLU A 25 9.80 8.47 1.31
C GLU A 25 10.68 7.36 1.90
N LYS A 26 11.88 7.15 1.34
CA LYS A 26 12.83 6.15 1.84
C LYS A 26 13.30 6.47 3.26
N TYR A 27 13.51 7.72 3.57
CA TYR A 27 13.88 8.14 4.93
C TYR A 27 12.75 7.90 5.92
N GLN A 28 11.53 8.32 5.60
CA GLN A 28 10.35 8.08 6.42
C GLN A 28 10.16 6.58 6.71
N ARG A 29 10.28 5.77 5.68
CA ARG A 29 10.20 4.29 5.81
C ARG A 29 11.32 3.75 6.69
N HIS A 30 12.55 4.28 6.55
CA HIS A 30 13.69 3.88 7.39
C HIS A 30 13.45 4.18 8.87
N CYS A 31 12.80 5.27 9.20
CA CYS A 31 12.46 5.64 10.59
C CYS A 31 11.55 4.61 11.28
N ALA A 32 10.87 3.74 10.53
CA ALA A 32 10.07 2.65 11.11
C ALA A 32 10.91 1.71 12.00
N LEU A 33 12.23 1.63 11.79
CA LEU A 33 13.14 0.86 12.64
C LEU A 33 13.11 1.33 14.10
N ASN A 34 12.90 2.61 14.35
CA ASN A 34 12.84 3.18 15.70
C ASN A 34 11.63 2.63 16.50
N GLY A 35 10.60 2.15 15.80
CA GLY A 35 9.45 1.50 16.43
C GLY A 35 9.70 0.06 16.91
N LEU A 36 10.85 -0.52 16.56
CA LEU A 36 11.19 -1.92 16.87
C LEU A 36 12.09 -2.08 18.11
N GLU A 37 12.30 -1.03 18.87
CA GLU A 37 13.04 -1.12 20.12
C GLU A 37 12.32 -2.05 21.09
N GLY A 38 13.05 -3.03 21.65
CA GLY A 38 12.51 -4.05 22.56
C GLY A 38 11.65 -5.11 21.89
N VAL A 39 11.51 -5.13 20.55
CA VAL A 39 10.80 -6.18 19.83
C VAL A 39 11.75 -7.39 19.67
N PRO A 40 11.31 -8.62 20.06
CA PRO A 40 12.11 -9.84 19.91
C PRO A 40 12.53 -10.09 18.45
N ASP A 41 13.72 -10.64 18.26
CA ASP A 41 14.28 -10.87 16.93
C ASP A 41 13.53 -11.92 16.12
N ASP A 42 12.86 -12.85 16.76
CA ASP A 42 12.01 -13.88 16.15
C ASP A 42 10.56 -13.40 15.89
N ALA A 43 10.18 -12.22 16.37
CA ALA A 43 8.89 -11.65 16.08
C ALA A 43 8.69 -11.44 14.57
N VAL A 44 7.45 -11.53 14.12
CA VAL A 44 7.09 -11.22 12.73
C VAL A 44 6.83 -9.74 12.62
N VAL A 45 7.55 -9.08 11.74
CA VAL A 45 7.34 -7.69 11.33
C VAL A 45 6.58 -7.67 10.02
N MET A 46 5.56 -6.84 9.95
CA MET A 46 4.78 -6.59 8.75
C MET A 46 5.03 -5.14 8.29
N ILE A 47 5.49 -4.98 7.06
CA ILE A 47 5.63 -3.67 6.43
C ILE A 47 4.61 -3.51 5.32
N SER A 48 3.82 -2.45 5.41
CA SER A 48 2.68 -2.19 4.55
C SER A 48 2.58 -0.70 4.26
N ASP A 49 2.14 -0.33 3.08
CA ASP A 49 1.72 1.04 2.82
C ASP A 49 0.33 1.27 3.44
N VAL A 50 -0.03 2.52 3.71
CA VAL A 50 -1.25 2.86 4.45
C VAL A 50 -2.55 2.45 3.73
N ASP A 51 -2.49 2.25 2.42
CA ASP A 51 -3.59 1.83 1.56
C ASP A 51 -3.55 0.32 1.23
N GLU A 52 -2.73 -0.45 1.93
CA GLU A 52 -2.65 -1.91 1.83
C GLU A 52 -3.27 -2.55 3.08
N ILE A 53 -4.23 -3.45 2.89
CA ILE A 53 -4.90 -4.21 3.95
C ILE A 53 -4.57 -5.69 3.78
N PRO A 54 -3.62 -6.26 4.52
CA PRO A 54 -3.33 -7.69 4.45
C PRO A 54 -4.48 -8.53 5.03
N ASP A 55 -4.75 -9.67 4.40
CA ASP A 55 -5.70 -10.66 4.90
C ASP A 55 -5.05 -11.49 6.02
N MET A 56 -5.32 -11.11 7.25
CA MET A 56 -4.79 -11.80 8.42
C MET A 56 -5.30 -13.25 8.55
N GLY A 57 -6.41 -13.60 7.91
CA GLY A 57 -6.88 -14.99 7.82
C GLY A 57 -5.91 -15.91 7.08
N LYS A 58 -5.06 -15.34 6.22
CA LYS A 58 -4.02 -16.06 5.48
C LYS A 58 -2.63 -16.00 6.13
N ALA A 59 -2.48 -15.31 7.25
CA ALA A 59 -1.19 -15.18 7.95
C ALA A 59 -0.60 -16.53 8.41
N HIS A 60 -1.45 -17.56 8.61
CA HIS A 60 -1.00 -18.91 8.94
C HIS A 60 -0.18 -19.59 7.83
N MET A 61 -0.24 -19.07 6.60
CA MET A 61 0.56 -19.55 5.47
C MET A 61 2.03 -19.08 5.51
N LEU A 62 2.39 -18.29 6.54
CA LEU A 62 3.78 -17.92 6.80
C LEU A 62 4.59 -19.15 7.24
N ASN A 63 5.61 -19.49 6.49
CA ASN A 63 6.48 -20.66 6.73
C ASN A 63 7.90 -20.26 7.16
N ASN A 64 8.03 -19.30 8.07
CA ASN A 64 9.31 -18.77 8.58
C ASN A 64 10.25 -18.15 7.52
N ARG A 65 9.75 -17.83 6.34
CA ARG A 65 10.50 -17.11 5.30
C ARG A 65 9.86 -15.76 5.03
N THR A 66 10.68 -14.82 4.60
CA THR A 66 10.17 -13.55 4.11
C THR A 66 9.15 -13.80 2.99
N THR A 67 7.97 -13.23 3.15
CA THR A 67 6.80 -13.53 2.30
C THR A 67 6.08 -12.24 1.97
N THR A 68 5.63 -12.12 0.72
CA THR A 68 4.86 -10.97 0.25
C THR A 68 3.40 -11.33 0.05
N CYS A 69 2.50 -10.41 0.37
CA CYS A 69 1.09 -10.52 0.01
C CYS A 69 0.90 -10.06 -1.44
N HIS A 70 0.49 -10.97 -2.33
CA HIS A 70 -0.11 -10.59 -3.61
C HIS A 70 -1.54 -10.15 -3.33
N MET A 71 -1.91 -8.95 -3.74
CA MET A 71 -3.16 -8.29 -3.32
C MET A 71 -4.11 -8.04 -4.48
N HIS A 72 -5.40 -8.05 -4.19
CA HIS A 72 -6.39 -7.44 -5.08
C HIS A 72 -6.12 -5.94 -5.16
N MET A 73 -6.04 -5.39 -6.35
CA MET A 73 -5.84 -3.96 -6.54
C MET A 73 -7.13 -3.31 -7.00
N PHE A 74 -7.67 -2.43 -6.17
CA PHE A 74 -8.82 -1.60 -6.50
C PHE A 74 -8.34 -0.18 -6.81
N GLU A 75 -9.03 0.48 -7.72
CA GLU A 75 -8.74 1.85 -8.10
C GLU A 75 -9.98 2.72 -7.93
N TYR A 76 -9.85 3.85 -7.26
CA TYR A 76 -10.88 4.84 -6.94
C TYR A 76 -11.97 4.37 -5.97
N SER A 77 -12.48 3.16 -6.16
CA SER A 77 -13.52 2.55 -5.34
C SER A 77 -13.49 1.01 -5.51
N PHE A 78 -14.32 0.28 -4.77
CA PHE A 78 -14.48 -1.16 -4.96
C PHE A 78 -15.19 -1.55 -6.27
N LYS A 79 -15.67 -0.57 -7.01
CA LYS A 79 -16.31 -0.80 -8.32
C LYS A 79 -15.31 -1.21 -9.41
N TYR A 80 -14.06 -0.77 -9.28
CA TYR A 80 -13.05 -0.98 -10.31
C TYR A 80 -11.85 -1.75 -9.79
N THR A 81 -11.45 -2.77 -10.55
CA THR A 81 -10.25 -3.55 -10.31
C THR A 81 -9.21 -3.23 -11.39
N PHE A 82 -7.97 -3.01 -10.97
CA PHE A 82 -6.84 -2.92 -11.88
C PHE A 82 -6.30 -4.31 -12.17
N THR A 83 -6.22 -4.68 -13.45
CA THR A 83 -5.79 -6.02 -13.91
C THR A 83 -4.46 -5.97 -14.68
N GLY A 84 -3.71 -4.91 -14.51
CA GLY A 84 -2.36 -4.81 -15.05
C GLY A 84 -1.38 -5.76 -14.37
N GLU A 85 -0.23 -5.25 -13.98
CA GLU A 85 0.76 -6.04 -13.26
C GLU A 85 0.26 -6.42 -11.84
N PRO A 86 0.61 -7.64 -11.37
CA PRO A 86 0.28 -8.07 -10.01
C PRO A 86 0.83 -7.10 -8.96
N TRP A 87 0.00 -6.72 -7.98
CA TRP A 87 0.48 -5.91 -6.88
C TRP A 87 1.01 -6.78 -5.75
N PHE A 88 2.33 -6.75 -5.59
CA PHE A 88 3.00 -7.32 -4.44
C PHE A 88 3.13 -6.23 -3.37
N GLY A 89 2.27 -6.30 -2.37
CA GLY A 89 2.12 -5.25 -1.36
C GLY A 89 2.89 -5.53 -0.08
N THR A 90 2.15 -5.76 1.00
CA THR A 90 2.68 -6.02 2.34
C THR A 90 3.70 -7.16 2.35
N VAL A 91 4.83 -6.92 3.02
CA VAL A 91 5.88 -7.93 3.25
C VAL A 91 5.92 -8.31 4.71
N LEU A 92 6.01 -9.61 4.98
CA LEU A 92 6.17 -10.17 6.32
C LEU A 92 7.55 -10.84 6.42
N THR A 93 8.28 -10.53 7.50
CA THR A 93 9.63 -11.07 7.73
C THR A 93 9.92 -11.14 9.22
N LYS A 94 11.02 -11.79 9.61
CA LYS A 94 11.49 -11.79 11.00
C LYS A 94 12.08 -10.43 11.38
N CYS A 95 11.90 -10.02 12.63
CA CYS A 95 12.39 -8.75 13.14
C CYS A 95 13.90 -8.60 12.97
N LEU A 96 14.67 -9.66 13.19
CA LEU A 96 16.12 -9.67 12.98
C LEU A 96 16.47 -9.33 11.52
N GLU A 97 15.82 -9.99 10.55
CA GLU A 97 16.05 -9.72 9.12
C GLU A 97 15.68 -8.28 8.78
N PHE A 98 14.54 -7.82 9.32
CA PHE A 98 14.05 -6.46 9.07
C PHE A 98 15.02 -5.40 9.61
N LYS A 99 15.56 -5.58 10.81
CA LYS A 99 16.59 -4.71 11.40
C LYS A 99 17.89 -4.75 10.59
N THR A 100 18.28 -5.93 10.10
CA THR A 100 19.55 -6.15 9.40
C THR A 100 19.54 -5.54 7.99
N LEU A 101 18.49 -5.77 7.22
CA LEU A 101 18.40 -5.38 5.81
C LEU A 101 17.72 -4.03 5.60
N GLY A 102 16.94 -3.61 6.58
CA GLY A 102 16.20 -2.35 6.57
C GLY A 102 14.91 -2.38 5.74
N PRO A 103 13.93 -1.54 6.08
CA PRO A 103 12.60 -1.56 5.49
C PRO A 103 12.59 -1.29 3.97
N ASN A 104 13.51 -0.46 3.48
CA ASN A 104 13.58 -0.17 2.05
C ASN A 104 13.97 -1.39 1.23
N PHE A 105 14.86 -2.26 1.76
CA PHE A 105 15.22 -3.50 1.10
C PHE A 105 13.98 -4.36 0.81
N PHE A 106 13.10 -4.52 1.79
CA PHE A 106 11.89 -5.34 1.64
C PHE A 106 10.91 -4.72 0.66
N ARG A 107 10.69 -3.41 0.69
CA ARG A 107 9.79 -2.73 -0.24
C ARG A 107 10.34 -2.73 -1.68
N ASP A 108 11.63 -2.50 -1.84
CA ASP A 108 12.28 -2.43 -3.16
C ASP A 108 12.46 -3.82 -3.80
N ASN A 109 12.31 -4.93 -3.05
CA ASN A 109 12.49 -6.31 -3.54
C ASN A 109 11.24 -7.19 -3.34
N ARG A 110 10.09 -6.62 -3.03
CA ARG A 110 8.89 -7.36 -2.66
C ARG A 110 8.43 -8.42 -3.68
N TRP A 111 8.71 -8.23 -4.96
CA TRP A 111 8.39 -9.19 -6.03
C TRP A 111 9.37 -10.38 -6.12
N ARG A 112 10.46 -10.37 -5.36
CA ARG A 112 11.47 -11.43 -5.36
C ARG A 112 11.25 -12.48 -4.29
N PHE A 113 10.38 -12.18 -3.32
CA PHE A 113 10.07 -13.12 -2.25
C PHE A 113 9.00 -14.12 -2.69
N GLN A 114 8.91 -15.24 -1.97
CA GLN A 114 7.72 -16.07 -2.08
C GLN A 114 6.48 -15.22 -1.75
N TYR A 115 5.33 -15.58 -2.29
CA TYR A 115 4.13 -14.80 -2.05
C TYR A 115 2.93 -15.69 -1.69
N ILE A 116 1.99 -15.10 -0.95
CA ILE A 116 0.68 -15.68 -0.69
C ILE A 116 -0.30 -15.04 -1.69
N PRO A 117 -0.94 -15.85 -2.56
CA PRO A 117 -1.86 -15.31 -3.57
C PRO A 117 -3.11 -14.72 -2.92
N LEU A 118 -3.52 -13.56 -3.44
CA LEU A 118 -4.74 -12.85 -3.05
C LEU A 118 -4.87 -12.67 -1.52
N ALA A 119 -3.74 -12.30 -0.88
CA ALA A 119 -3.63 -12.21 0.57
C ALA A 119 -3.82 -10.78 1.09
N GLY A 120 -4.73 -10.04 0.48
CA GLY A 120 -5.07 -8.71 0.92
C GLY A 120 -5.60 -7.83 -0.21
N TRP A 121 -5.74 -6.55 0.12
CA TRP A 121 -6.36 -5.56 -0.75
C TRP A 121 -5.51 -4.29 -0.76
N HIS A 122 -5.23 -3.77 -1.95
CA HIS A 122 -4.60 -2.48 -2.16
C HIS A 122 -5.66 -1.50 -2.66
N LEU A 123 -5.90 -0.44 -1.90
CA LEU A 123 -6.93 0.55 -2.14
C LEU A 123 -6.30 1.78 -2.80
N SER A 124 -5.88 1.62 -4.06
CA SER A 124 -5.18 2.67 -4.79
C SER A 124 -6.10 3.84 -5.11
N SER A 125 -5.63 5.04 -4.78
CA SER A 125 -6.32 6.30 -5.12
C SER A 125 -7.79 6.35 -4.70
N PHE A 126 -8.14 5.77 -3.53
CA PHE A 126 -9.49 5.84 -2.99
C PHE A 126 -9.82 7.25 -2.50
N GLY A 127 -11.01 7.72 -2.84
CA GLY A 127 -11.50 9.04 -2.43
C GLY A 127 -12.42 9.69 -3.46
N ASP A 128 -12.81 10.93 -3.17
CA ASP A 128 -13.41 11.82 -4.16
C ASP A 128 -12.33 12.38 -5.11
N ALA A 129 -12.76 13.05 -6.15
CA ALA A 129 -11.85 13.56 -7.18
C ALA A 129 -10.83 14.56 -6.62
N GLU A 130 -11.23 15.38 -5.66
CA GLU A 130 -10.39 16.36 -5.00
C GLU A 130 -9.27 15.68 -4.17
N MET A 131 -9.62 14.66 -3.39
CA MET A 131 -8.64 13.88 -2.62
C MET A 131 -7.65 13.16 -3.53
N ILE A 132 -8.15 12.54 -4.59
CA ILE A 132 -7.32 11.84 -5.59
C ILE A 132 -6.40 12.83 -6.30
N HIS A 133 -6.94 13.96 -6.77
CA HIS A 133 -6.14 15.01 -7.41
C HIS A 133 -5.04 15.52 -6.47
N LYS A 134 -5.36 15.77 -5.18
CA LYS A 134 -4.38 16.17 -4.18
C LYS A 134 -3.30 15.10 -4.00
N LYS A 135 -3.67 13.81 -3.87
CA LYS A 135 -2.71 12.70 -3.80
C LYS A 135 -1.78 12.70 -5.01
N LEU A 136 -2.33 12.77 -6.22
CA LEU A 136 -1.55 12.75 -7.47
C LEU A 136 -0.60 13.95 -7.63
N LYS A 137 -0.86 15.07 -6.96
CA LYS A 137 0.03 16.24 -6.94
C LYS A 137 1.11 16.18 -5.86
N THR A 138 0.98 15.32 -4.86
CA THR A 138 1.83 15.35 -3.66
C THR A 138 2.66 14.09 -3.43
N TYR A 139 2.31 12.97 -4.06
CA TYR A 139 3.02 11.71 -3.88
C TYR A 139 4.36 11.68 -4.66
N ALA A 140 5.19 10.66 -4.43
CA ALA A 140 6.54 10.58 -4.99
C ALA A 140 6.60 10.64 -6.52
N HIS A 141 5.59 10.12 -7.21
CA HIS A 141 5.47 10.13 -8.67
C HIS A 141 4.88 11.41 -9.27
N ALA A 142 4.54 12.42 -8.45
CA ALA A 142 3.85 13.63 -8.95
C ALA A 142 4.63 14.40 -10.02
N LYS A 143 5.95 14.27 -10.02
CA LYS A 143 6.87 14.92 -10.96
C LYS A 143 7.33 14.02 -12.11
N ASP A 144 6.80 12.78 -12.21
CA ASP A 144 7.18 11.89 -13.29
C ASP A 144 6.70 12.45 -14.65
N PRO A 145 7.43 12.22 -15.75
CA PRO A 145 7.02 12.65 -17.09
C PRO A 145 5.61 12.11 -17.44
N GLY A 146 4.81 12.95 -18.09
CA GLY A 146 3.45 12.60 -18.49
C GLY A 146 2.39 12.78 -17.41
N ARG A 147 2.74 13.41 -16.27
CA ARG A 147 1.78 13.69 -15.18
C ARG A 147 1.13 15.09 -15.27
N GLU A 148 1.48 15.88 -16.25
CA GLU A 148 0.99 17.25 -16.45
C GLU A 148 -0.53 17.28 -16.68
N HIS A 149 -1.09 16.22 -17.24
CA HIS A 149 -2.52 16.08 -17.54
C HIS A 149 -3.37 15.64 -16.34
N GLN A 150 -2.80 15.44 -15.17
CA GLN A 150 -3.53 15.07 -13.94
C GLN A 150 -4.19 16.31 -13.30
N THR A 151 -5.08 16.96 -14.06
CA THR A 151 -5.93 18.05 -13.57
C THR A 151 -7.16 17.50 -12.85
N LEU A 152 -7.83 18.31 -12.03
CA LEU A 152 -9.05 17.88 -11.34
C LEU A 152 -10.13 17.40 -12.33
N GLU A 153 -10.31 18.12 -13.44
CA GLU A 153 -11.27 17.76 -14.50
C GLU A 153 -10.93 16.40 -15.11
N ASN A 154 -9.65 16.15 -15.42
CA ASN A 154 -9.23 14.87 -15.94
C ASN A 154 -9.40 13.74 -14.91
N VAL A 155 -9.14 13.99 -13.63
CA VAL A 155 -9.37 13.00 -12.56
C VAL A 155 -10.87 12.65 -12.46
N GLN A 156 -11.76 13.63 -12.50
CA GLN A 156 -13.22 13.41 -12.53
C GLN A 156 -13.62 12.55 -13.73
N ARG A 157 -13.08 12.85 -14.91
CA ARG A 157 -13.30 12.04 -16.12
C ARG A 157 -12.77 10.63 -15.98
N PHE A 158 -11.55 10.41 -15.48
CA PHE A 158 -10.97 9.08 -15.28
C PHE A 158 -11.83 8.21 -14.37
N ILE A 159 -12.33 8.78 -13.26
CA ILE A 159 -13.23 8.07 -12.34
C ILE A 159 -14.54 7.68 -13.05
N SER A 160 -15.15 8.63 -13.79
CA SER A 160 -16.44 8.40 -14.46
C SER A 160 -16.36 7.37 -15.59
N GLU A 161 -15.26 7.38 -16.34
CA GLU A 161 -15.03 6.50 -17.48
C GLU A 161 -14.40 5.15 -17.09
N GLY A 162 -13.98 4.98 -15.84
CA GLY A 162 -13.24 3.79 -15.41
C GLY A 162 -11.89 3.66 -16.10
N VAL A 163 -11.13 4.74 -16.15
CA VAL A 163 -9.80 4.81 -16.76
C VAL A 163 -8.77 5.09 -15.66
N HIS A 164 -7.71 4.30 -15.63
CA HIS A 164 -6.60 4.53 -14.69
C HIS A 164 -5.89 5.85 -15.00
N HIS A 165 -5.44 6.57 -13.99
CA HIS A 165 -4.81 7.89 -14.14
C HIS A 165 -3.50 7.91 -14.96
N THR A 166 -2.92 6.74 -15.24
CA THR A 166 -1.78 6.59 -16.18
C THR A 166 -2.21 6.17 -17.58
N GLY A 167 -3.50 6.12 -17.87
CA GLY A 167 -4.07 5.49 -19.06
C GLY A 167 -4.38 4.02 -18.81
N GLY A 168 -5.08 3.39 -19.65
CA GLY A 168 -5.52 2.01 -19.49
C GLY A 168 -6.92 1.92 -18.84
N LYS A 169 -7.71 1.03 -19.41
CA LYS A 169 -9.09 0.81 -18.97
C LYS A 169 -9.11 -0.05 -17.73
N LEU A 170 -9.86 0.38 -16.71
CA LEU A 170 -10.19 -0.44 -15.55
C LEU A 170 -11.30 -1.42 -15.92
N ILE A 171 -11.38 -2.52 -15.22
CA ILE A 171 -12.50 -3.45 -15.33
C ILE A 171 -13.43 -3.32 -14.13
N GLY A 172 -14.70 -3.59 -14.34
CA GLY A 172 -15.64 -3.75 -13.22
C GLY A 172 -15.21 -4.91 -12.33
N THR A 173 -15.23 -4.72 -11.02
CA THR A 173 -14.82 -5.75 -10.07
C THR A 173 -15.73 -6.99 -10.22
N PRO A 174 -15.16 -8.17 -10.46
CA PRO A 174 -15.93 -9.42 -10.55
C PRO A 174 -16.70 -9.68 -9.26
N LYS A 175 -17.91 -10.23 -9.38
CA LYS A 175 -18.78 -10.51 -8.23
C LYS A 175 -18.20 -11.52 -7.23
N GLU A 176 -17.37 -12.43 -7.73
CA GLU A 176 -16.66 -13.43 -6.94
C GLU A 176 -15.43 -12.89 -6.19
N THR A 177 -15.06 -11.63 -6.42
CA THR A 177 -13.92 -11.03 -5.73
C THR A 177 -14.17 -10.96 -4.23
N VAL A 178 -13.25 -11.53 -3.47
CA VAL A 178 -13.28 -11.45 -2.00
C VAL A 178 -13.00 -10.01 -1.60
N MET A 179 -13.98 -9.39 -0.97
CA MET A 179 -13.89 -8.01 -0.51
C MET A 179 -13.24 -7.91 0.87
N PRO A 180 -12.59 -6.78 1.21
CA PRO A 180 -12.09 -6.57 2.57
C PRO A 180 -13.25 -6.54 3.57
N PRO A 181 -12.97 -6.77 4.86
CA PRO A 181 -14.00 -6.63 5.89
C PRO A 181 -14.69 -5.27 5.79
N ARG A 182 -16.01 -5.27 5.72
CA ARG A 182 -16.78 -4.04 5.55
C ARG A 182 -16.76 -3.22 6.83
N LEU A 183 -16.25 -2.01 6.71
CA LEU A 183 -16.30 -0.99 7.76
C LEU A 183 -17.31 0.08 7.34
N SER A 184 -18.13 0.56 8.26
CA SER A 184 -19.17 1.58 7.98
C SER A 184 -18.61 2.84 7.32
N CYS A 185 -17.38 3.24 7.67
CA CYS A 185 -16.71 4.38 7.05
C CYS A 185 -16.36 4.17 5.56
N MET A 186 -16.41 2.92 5.08
CA MET A 186 -16.09 2.54 3.70
C MET A 186 -17.33 2.37 2.83
N ASP A 187 -18.54 2.50 3.36
CA ASP A 187 -19.80 2.22 2.65
C ASP A 187 -19.91 2.99 1.33
N LYS A 188 -19.47 4.25 1.31
CA LYS A 188 -19.48 5.10 0.11
C LYS A 188 -18.60 4.59 -1.05
N TYR A 189 -17.71 3.64 -0.81
CA TYR A 189 -16.81 3.07 -1.83
C TYR A 189 -17.31 1.75 -2.41
N TYR A 190 -18.41 1.19 -1.86
CA TYR A 190 -19.02 -0.05 -2.36
C TYR A 190 -20.09 0.19 -3.42
N CYS A 191 -20.43 1.44 -3.72
CA CYS A 191 -21.48 1.84 -4.68
C CYS A 191 -20.96 1.95 -6.10
#